data_973541dc892db4eb70e6374d01fbbdab
#
_entry.id   973541dc892db4eb70e6374d01fbbdab
#
_cell.length_a   1.000
_cell.length_b   1.000
_cell.length_c   1.000
_cell.angle_alpha   90.00
_cell.angle_beta   90.00
_cell.angle_gamma   90.00
#
_symmetry.space_group_name_H-M   'P 1'
#
loop_
_entity.id
_entity.type
_entity.pdbx_description
1 polymer ?
#
loop_
_entity_poly.entity_id
_entity_poly.type
_entity_poly.pdbx_seq_one_letter_code
_entity_poly.pdbx_strand_id
1 'polypeptide(L)'
;LIADCLRIIGLCRLAYRMASKVHTSTSSVKNKFWSTHVSGMALQYSGDMIGAEKAFLKSQDFACELSLSFSLQHFGKLNVEVGNYKLAEQQFIEALAIREKLKRADLVESTNRAIRGLQKLRT
;
A
#
# COMPACT_ATOMS: atom_id res chain seq x y z
N LEU A 1 -0.46 26.06 3.96
CA LEU A 1 -0.43 24.76 4.65
C LEU A 1 -1.81 24.09 4.68
N ILE A 2 -2.84 24.78 5.18
CA ILE A 2 -4.20 24.21 5.24
C ILE A 2 -4.75 23.98 3.83
N ALA A 3 -4.56 24.94 2.92
CA ALA A 3 -4.99 24.82 1.53
C ALA A 3 -4.30 23.67 0.82
N ASP A 4 -3.02 23.44 1.08
CA ASP A 4 -2.27 22.32 0.51
C ASP A 4 -2.78 20.98 1.05
N CYS A 5 -3.07 20.89 2.34
CA CYS A 5 -3.66 19.70 2.95
C CYS A 5 -5.02 19.36 2.33
N LEU A 6 -5.89 20.38 2.16
CA LEU A 6 -7.20 20.20 1.53
C LEU A 6 -7.07 19.76 0.07
N ARG A 7 -6.10 20.31 -0.65
CA ARG A 7 -5.84 19.91 -2.03
C ARG A 7 -5.42 18.44 -2.11
N ILE A 8 -4.50 18.00 -1.23
CA ILE A 8 -4.04 16.62 -1.18
C ILE A 8 -5.21 15.68 -0.86
N ILE A 9 -6.05 16.00 0.11
CA ILE A 9 -7.24 15.22 0.46
C ILE A 9 -8.19 15.13 -0.74
N GLY A 10 -8.41 16.25 -1.46
CA GLY A 10 -9.23 16.26 -2.66
C GLY A 10 -8.70 15.35 -3.76
N LEU A 11 -7.38 15.37 -3.98
CA LEU A 11 -6.73 14.49 -4.95
C LEU A 11 -6.84 13.02 -4.57
N CYS A 12 -6.70 12.69 -3.28
CA CYS A 12 -6.88 11.32 -2.78
C CYS A 12 -8.30 10.82 -2.99
N ARG A 13 -9.32 11.66 -2.72
CA ARG A 13 -10.72 11.30 -2.96
C ARG A 13 -10.99 11.06 -4.44
N LEU A 14 -10.43 11.91 -5.31
CA LEU A 14 -10.56 11.72 -6.76
C LEU A 14 -9.90 10.43 -7.22
N ALA A 15 -8.69 10.14 -6.75
CA ALA A 15 -7.98 8.91 -7.05
C ALA A 15 -8.78 7.68 -6.62
N TYR A 16 -9.38 7.72 -5.43
CA TYR A 16 -10.23 6.65 -4.95
C TYR A 16 -11.44 6.42 -5.85
N ARG A 17 -12.14 7.48 -6.26
CA ARG A 17 -13.29 7.38 -7.16
C ARG A 17 -12.91 6.79 -8.51
N MET A 18 -11.79 7.25 -9.07
CA MET A 18 -11.29 6.75 -10.36
C MET A 18 -10.90 5.28 -10.28
N ALA A 19 -10.18 4.90 -9.22
CA ALA A 19 -9.77 3.52 -8.99
C ALA A 19 -10.99 2.61 -8.79
N SER A 20 -11.98 3.03 -8.02
CA SER A 20 -13.22 2.28 -7.80
C SER A 20 -13.99 2.09 -9.09
N LYS A 21 -14.04 3.12 -9.95
CA LYS A 21 -14.70 3.04 -11.26
C LYS A 21 -14.00 2.03 -12.17
N VAL A 22 -12.67 2.05 -12.23
CA VAL A 22 -11.89 1.08 -13.00
C VAL A 22 -12.13 -0.33 -12.49
N HIS A 23 -12.14 -0.53 -11.16
CA HIS A 23 -12.39 -1.84 -10.56
C HIS A 23 -13.75 -2.41 -10.97
N THR A 24 -14.80 -1.62 -10.98
CA THR A 24 -16.15 -2.07 -11.33
C THR A 24 -16.32 -2.32 -12.84
N SER A 25 -15.55 -1.64 -13.68
CA SER A 25 -15.68 -1.73 -15.15
C SER A 25 -14.74 -2.74 -15.81
N THR A 26 -13.82 -3.37 -15.04
CA THR A 26 -12.82 -4.27 -15.61
C THR A 26 -13.00 -5.71 -15.14
N SER A 27 -12.74 -6.67 -16.05
CA SER A 27 -12.62 -8.09 -15.73
C SER A 27 -11.16 -8.53 -15.57
N SER A 28 -10.18 -7.68 -15.89
CA SER A 28 -8.75 -8.00 -15.79
C SER A 28 -8.32 -8.10 -14.33
N VAL A 29 -7.71 -9.23 -13.95
CA VAL A 29 -7.17 -9.46 -12.60
C VAL A 29 -6.11 -8.41 -12.26
N LYS A 30 -5.22 -8.10 -13.20
CA LYS A 30 -4.18 -7.08 -13.02
C LYS A 30 -4.79 -5.71 -12.73
N ASN A 31 -5.80 -5.32 -13.49
CA ASN A 31 -6.47 -4.03 -13.29
C ASN A 31 -7.25 -4.00 -11.98
N LYS A 32 -7.87 -5.11 -11.59
CA LYS A 32 -8.54 -5.22 -10.29
C LYS A 32 -7.56 -5.06 -9.13
N PHE A 33 -6.37 -5.67 -9.24
CA PHE A 33 -5.33 -5.47 -8.23
C PHE A 33 -4.99 -3.99 -8.09
N TRP A 34 -4.59 -3.34 -9.19
CA TRP A 34 -4.10 -1.96 -9.13
C TRP A 34 -5.19 -0.98 -8.71
N SER A 35 -6.44 -1.16 -9.17
CA SER A 35 -7.54 -0.29 -8.76
C SER A 35 -7.82 -0.40 -7.26
N THR A 36 -7.81 -1.62 -6.72
CA THR A 36 -8.04 -1.85 -5.29
C THR A 36 -6.87 -1.34 -4.46
N HIS A 37 -5.63 -1.55 -4.93
CA HIS A 37 -4.42 -1.08 -4.25
C HIS A 37 -4.36 0.45 -4.20
N VAL A 38 -4.62 1.13 -5.32
CA VAL A 38 -4.67 2.60 -5.38
C VAL A 38 -5.78 3.14 -4.50
N SER A 39 -6.93 2.46 -4.43
CA SER A 39 -7.99 2.82 -3.50
C SER A 39 -7.51 2.79 -2.05
N GLY A 40 -6.76 1.75 -1.68
CA GLY A 40 -6.17 1.63 -0.35
C GLY A 40 -5.21 2.77 -0.04
N MET A 41 -4.34 3.11 -0.98
CA MET A 41 -3.41 4.23 -0.82
C MET A 41 -4.16 5.56 -0.65
N ALA A 42 -5.17 5.81 -1.46
CA ALA A 42 -5.98 7.03 -1.37
C ALA A 42 -6.71 7.13 -0.04
N LEU A 43 -7.28 6.04 0.44
CA LEU A 43 -7.95 6.00 1.75
C LEU A 43 -6.96 6.24 2.89
N GLN A 44 -5.77 5.66 2.81
CA GLN A 44 -4.71 5.88 3.80
C GLN A 44 -4.32 7.36 3.87
N TYR A 45 -4.05 7.99 2.73
CA TYR A 45 -3.67 9.41 2.68
C TYR A 45 -4.81 10.34 3.14
N SER A 46 -6.07 9.93 2.97
CA SER A 46 -7.21 10.70 3.46
C SER A 46 -7.54 10.46 4.94
N GLY A 47 -6.82 9.53 5.59
CA GLY A 47 -7.00 9.24 7.01
C GLY A 47 -7.99 8.12 7.32
N ASP A 48 -8.59 7.47 6.31
CA ASP A 48 -9.47 6.33 6.51
C ASP A 48 -8.64 5.04 6.61
N MET A 49 -8.08 4.78 7.78
CA MET A 49 -7.19 3.64 8.00
C MET A 49 -7.92 2.29 7.94
N ILE A 50 -9.18 2.25 8.39
CA ILE A 50 -10.00 1.03 8.33
C ILE A 50 -10.34 0.68 6.89
N GLY A 51 -10.76 1.66 6.10
CA GLY A 51 -11.02 1.49 4.68
C GLY A 51 -9.77 1.09 3.90
N ALA A 52 -8.63 1.70 4.21
CA ALA A 52 -7.35 1.38 3.60
C ALA A 52 -6.95 -0.08 3.87
N GLU A 53 -7.07 -0.54 5.12
CA GLU A 53 -6.78 -1.93 5.48
C GLU A 53 -7.63 -2.90 4.67
N LYS A 54 -8.94 -2.66 4.59
CA LYS A 54 -9.85 -3.51 3.81
C LYS A 54 -9.47 -3.55 2.35
N ALA A 55 -9.09 -2.41 1.77
CA ALA A 55 -8.70 -2.32 0.36
C ALA A 55 -7.39 -3.08 0.10
N PHE A 56 -6.39 -2.93 0.97
CA PHE A 56 -5.12 -3.67 0.83
C PHE A 56 -5.33 -5.17 0.96
N LEU A 57 -6.13 -5.63 1.91
CA LEU A 57 -6.47 -7.05 2.06
C LEU A 57 -7.17 -7.57 0.80
N LYS A 58 -8.13 -6.84 0.28
CA LYS A 58 -8.85 -7.22 -0.93
C LYS A 58 -7.94 -7.27 -2.15
N SER A 59 -6.98 -6.35 -2.26
CA SER A 59 -6.04 -6.32 -3.38
C SER A 59 -5.23 -7.62 -3.47
N GLN A 60 -4.95 -8.26 -2.33
CA GLN A 60 -4.19 -9.50 -2.29
C GLN A 60 -4.91 -10.64 -3.01
N ASP A 61 -6.23 -10.62 -3.09
CA ASP A 61 -7.01 -11.63 -3.83
C ASP A 61 -6.72 -11.60 -5.33
N PHE A 62 -6.23 -10.48 -5.84
CA PHE A 62 -5.92 -10.28 -7.26
C PHE A 62 -4.42 -10.21 -7.54
N ALA A 63 -3.58 -10.45 -6.53
CA ALA A 63 -2.15 -10.23 -6.64
C ALA A 63 -1.43 -11.44 -7.27
N CYS A 64 -0.51 -11.15 -8.20
CA CYS A 64 0.57 -12.07 -8.51
C CYS A 64 1.71 -11.85 -7.48
N GLU A 65 2.77 -12.65 -7.57
CA GLU A 65 3.86 -12.57 -6.59
C GLU A 65 4.46 -11.15 -6.49
N LEU A 66 4.75 -10.52 -7.62
CA LEU A 66 5.32 -9.17 -7.63
C LEU A 66 4.34 -8.14 -7.05
N SER A 67 3.08 -8.16 -7.48
CA SER A 67 2.10 -7.19 -7.00
C SER A 67 1.76 -7.40 -5.54
N LEU A 68 1.84 -8.63 -5.03
CA LEU A 68 1.70 -8.92 -3.61
C LEU A 68 2.75 -8.16 -2.80
N SER A 69 3.99 -8.06 -3.30
CA SER A 69 5.04 -7.31 -2.60
C SER A 69 4.71 -5.82 -2.46
N PHE A 70 4.02 -5.23 -3.42
CA PHE A 70 3.54 -3.84 -3.33
C PHE A 70 2.45 -3.71 -2.27
N SER A 71 1.48 -4.63 -2.27
CA SER A 71 0.40 -4.63 -1.28
C SER A 71 0.96 -4.78 0.14
N LEU A 72 1.87 -5.72 0.35
CA LEU A 72 2.52 -5.95 1.64
C LEU A 72 3.29 -4.72 2.11
N GLN A 73 4.03 -4.05 1.24
CA GLN A 73 4.81 -2.87 1.62
C GLN A 73 3.90 -1.70 2.02
N HIS A 74 2.86 -1.43 1.27
CA HIS A 74 1.93 -0.34 1.59
C HIS A 74 1.09 -0.67 2.82
N PHE A 75 0.68 -1.92 2.99
CA PHE A 75 -0.01 -2.36 4.20
C PHE A 75 0.92 -2.24 5.43
N GLY A 76 2.20 -2.60 5.25
CA GLY A 76 3.22 -2.40 6.29
C GLY A 76 3.33 -0.93 6.71
N LYS A 77 3.35 -0.01 5.74
CA LYS A 77 3.38 1.43 6.03
C LYS A 77 2.13 1.88 6.77
N LEU A 78 0.96 1.36 6.41
CA LEU A 78 -0.28 1.62 7.13
C LEU A 78 -0.16 1.18 8.59
N ASN A 79 0.38 -0.01 8.83
CA ASN A 79 0.55 -0.54 10.17
C ASN A 79 1.57 0.25 10.99
N VAL A 80 2.59 0.82 10.36
CA VAL A 80 3.48 1.78 11.03
C VAL A 80 2.69 3.00 11.51
N GLU A 81 1.84 3.57 10.66
CA GLU A 81 1.07 4.75 11.01
C GLU A 81 0.10 4.52 12.17
N VAL A 82 -0.49 3.33 12.25
CA VAL A 82 -1.41 2.98 13.35
C VAL A 82 -0.70 2.39 14.57
N GLY A 83 0.64 2.30 14.55
CA GLY A 83 1.44 1.82 15.69
C GLY A 83 1.55 0.31 15.79
N ASN A 84 1.13 -0.45 14.80
CA ASN A 84 1.20 -1.90 14.78
C ASN A 84 2.53 -2.36 14.18
N TYR A 85 3.62 -2.08 14.89
CA TYR A 85 4.99 -2.22 14.39
C TYR A 85 5.40 -3.67 14.14
N LYS A 86 4.92 -4.60 14.94
CA LYS A 86 5.25 -6.01 14.78
C LYS A 86 4.69 -6.57 13.47
N LEU A 87 3.44 -6.25 13.18
CA LEU A 87 2.81 -6.66 11.93
C LEU A 87 3.46 -5.96 10.73
N ALA A 88 3.77 -4.67 10.86
CA ALA A 88 4.47 -3.92 9.82
C ALA A 88 5.82 -4.57 9.47
N GLU A 89 6.60 -4.97 10.47
CA GLU A 89 7.87 -5.65 10.26
C GLU A 89 7.70 -6.95 9.48
N GLN A 90 6.73 -7.77 9.87
CA GLN A 90 6.43 -9.03 9.17
C GLN A 90 6.10 -8.78 7.70
N GLN A 91 5.26 -7.77 7.43
CA GLN A 91 4.85 -7.44 6.07
C GLN A 91 6.02 -6.92 5.22
N PHE A 92 6.88 -6.09 5.79
CA PHE A 92 8.10 -5.64 5.08
C PHE A 92 9.05 -6.79 4.80
N ILE A 93 9.22 -7.71 5.74
CA ILE A 93 10.10 -8.89 5.55
C ILE A 93 9.55 -9.79 4.44
N GLU A 94 8.24 -10.03 4.39
CA GLU A 94 7.62 -10.79 3.32
C GLU A 94 7.80 -10.11 1.96
N ALA A 95 7.57 -8.80 1.90
CA ALA A 95 7.78 -8.03 0.67
C ALA A 95 9.24 -8.11 0.20
N LEU A 96 10.18 -7.99 1.14
CA LEU A 96 11.61 -8.08 0.86
C LEU A 96 11.97 -9.44 0.25
N ALA A 97 11.49 -10.52 0.87
CA ALA A 97 11.77 -11.88 0.40
C ALA A 97 11.29 -12.10 -1.05
N ILE A 98 10.09 -11.62 -1.38
CA ILE A 98 9.56 -11.70 -2.74
C ILE A 98 10.44 -10.92 -3.72
N ARG A 99 10.79 -9.70 -3.36
CA ARG A 99 11.57 -8.79 -4.22
C ARG A 99 13.01 -9.27 -4.44
N GLU A 100 13.62 -9.86 -3.43
CA GLU A 100 14.93 -10.52 -3.56
C GLU A 100 14.86 -11.73 -4.48
N LYS A 101 13.85 -12.58 -4.30
CA LYS A 101 13.63 -13.76 -5.15
C LYS A 101 13.45 -13.35 -6.61
N LEU A 102 12.73 -12.27 -6.87
CA LEU A 102 12.50 -11.76 -8.22
C LEU A 102 13.66 -10.90 -8.75
N LYS A 103 14.71 -10.72 -7.97
CA LYS A 103 15.92 -9.94 -8.35
C LYS A 103 15.59 -8.51 -8.75
N ARG A 104 14.65 -7.89 -8.04
CA ARG A 104 14.24 -6.50 -8.26
C ARG A 104 14.99 -5.59 -7.28
N ALA A 105 16.26 -5.29 -7.62
CA ALA A 105 17.14 -4.49 -6.76
C ALA A 105 16.55 -3.11 -6.40
N ASP A 106 15.87 -2.47 -7.33
CA ASP A 106 15.19 -1.19 -7.12
C ASP A 106 14.12 -1.27 -6.02
N LEU A 107 13.32 -2.33 -6.06
CA LEU A 107 12.25 -2.56 -5.09
C LEU A 107 12.78 -3.06 -3.74
N VAL A 108 13.85 -3.86 -3.77
CA VAL A 108 14.56 -4.29 -2.54
C VAL A 108 15.04 -3.06 -1.76
N GLU A 109 15.66 -2.09 -2.43
CA GLU A 109 16.13 -0.87 -1.76
C GLU A 109 14.96 -0.08 -1.15
N SER A 110 13.83 0.01 -1.85
CA SER A 110 12.62 0.66 -1.33
C SER A 110 12.14 0.00 -0.03
N THR A 111 12.12 -1.34 0.01
CA THR A 111 11.69 -2.09 1.21
C THR A 111 12.71 -1.94 2.35
N ASN A 112 13.99 -2.01 2.05
CA ASN A 112 15.04 -1.81 3.05
C ASN A 112 14.93 -0.42 3.69
N ARG A 113 14.61 0.59 2.91
CA ARG A 113 14.39 1.94 3.42
C ARG A 113 13.19 2.00 4.38
N ALA A 114 12.12 1.30 4.05
CA ALA A 114 10.95 1.21 4.94
C ALA A 114 11.29 0.49 6.25
N ILE A 115 12.07 -0.58 6.19
CA ILE A 115 12.52 -1.31 7.38
C ILE A 115 13.40 -0.42 8.26
N ARG A 116 14.34 0.31 7.68
CA ARG A 116 15.18 1.24 8.44
C ARG A 116 14.36 2.33 9.12
N GLY A 117 13.34 2.84 8.43
CA GLY A 117 12.41 3.82 9.02
C GLY A 117 11.67 3.26 10.22
N LEU A 118 11.20 2.02 10.13
CA LEU A 118 10.53 1.35 11.24
C LEU A 118 11.49 1.14 12.43
N GLN A 119 12.72 0.71 12.17
CA GLN A 119 13.72 0.50 13.20
C GLN A 119 13.99 1.80 14.00
N LYS A 120 14.06 2.94 13.33
CA LYS A 120 14.24 4.24 13.99
C LYS A 120 13.08 4.58 14.93
N LEU A 121 11.86 4.22 14.56
CA LEU A 121 10.68 4.46 15.40
C LEU A 121 10.64 3.57 16.63
N ARG A 122 11.28 2.40 16.58
CA ARG A 122 11.29 1.43 17.69
C ARG A 122 12.45 1.63 18.65
N THR A 123 13.39 2.48 18.35
CA THR A 123 14.48 2.88 19.24
C THR A 123 14.20 4.24 19.87
#